data_6907641b8fa0a8d251fbbc1320620575
#
_entry.id   6907641b8fa0a8d251fbbc1320620575
#
_cell.length_a   1.000
_cell.length_b   1.000
_cell.length_c   1.000
_cell.angle_alpha   90.00
_cell.angle_beta   90.00
_cell.angle_gamma   90.00
#
_symmetry.space_group_name_H-M   'P 1'
#
loop_
_entity.id
_entity.type
_entity.pdbx_description
1 polymer ?
#
loop_
_entity_poly.entity_id
_entity_poly.type
_entity_poly.pdbx_seq_one_letter_code
_entity_poly.pdbx_strand_id
1 'polypeptide(L)'
;MTMKLYYAETMNPRKACAVAKYLGSPVEYIRVDLSRGEHRTPEFLALNPNGKVPLLVDGDMHLWESTAIMAHLAVKAGSDLWPSDAARQVEVLRWLSWDISHFSRHGGTLYFEHHIKPYLGLGDVNAAAVDEANGFYKRFAAVLDAHLAQREYLVGDKLSIADFGVGVLLPWTNEARLPIEDFTHVTRWHERLMALPAWREPFPAPLSVAA
;
A
#
# COMPACT_ATOMS: atom_id res chain seq x y z
N MET A 1 0.76 -24.15 -9.75
CA MET A 1 0.66 -24.13 -8.27
C MET A 1 -0.03 -22.85 -7.87
N THR A 2 -0.83 -22.88 -6.80
CA THR A 2 -1.49 -21.67 -6.26
C THR A 2 -0.47 -20.89 -5.45
N MET A 3 -0.33 -19.58 -5.70
CA MET A 3 0.52 -18.69 -4.89
C MET A 3 -0.09 -18.51 -3.49
N LYS A 4 0.75 -18.24 -2.47
CA LYS A 4 0.30 -17.90 -1.12
C LYS A 4 0.66 -16.46 -0.80
N LEU A 5 -0.33 -15.63 -0.43
CA LEU A 5 -0.13 -14.24 -0.05
C LEU A 5 -0.39 -14.09 1.45
N TYR A 6 0.67 -13.92 2.22
CA TYR A 6 0.63 -13.67 3.65
C TYR A 6 0.35 -12.20 3.92
N TYR A 7 -0.66 -11.91 4.73
CA TYR A 7 -1.11 -10.55 4.98
C TYR A 7 -1.58 -10.33 6.43
N ALA A 8 -1.66 -9.09 6.81
CA ALA A 8 -2.45 -8.57 7.91
C ALA A 8 -3.17 -7.30 7.41
N GLU A 9 -4.18 -6.83 8.12
CA GLU A 9 -4.98 -5.68 7.72
C GLU A 9 -4.24 -4.35 7.98
N THR A 10 -3.09 -4.18 7.31
CA THR A 10 -2.21 -3.01 7.43
C THR A 10 -1.84 -2.44 6.05
N MET A 11 -1.21 -1.26 6.02
CA MET A 11 -0.92 -0.51 4.79
C MET A 11 -0.20 -1.31 3.69
N ASN A 12 0.92 -1.94 4.02
CA ASN A 12 1.72 -2.59 2.99
C ASN A 12 1.06 -3.85 2.40
N PRO A 13 0.47 -4.76 3.20
CA PRO A 13 -0.35 -5.84 2.65
C PRO A 13 -1.54 -5.36 1.85
N ARG A 14 -2.17 -4.23 2.21
CA ARG A 14 -3.27 -3.63 1.45
C ARG A 14 -2.93 -3.49 -0.03
N LYS A 15 -1.73 -3.00 -0.36
CA LYS A 15 -1.28 -2.82 -1.76
C LYS A 15 -1.28 -4.15 -2.51
N ALA A 16 -0.63 -5.16 -1.95
CA ALA A 16 -0.50 -6.47 -2.57
C ALA A 16 -1.86 -7.19 -2.70
N CYS A 17 -2.69 -7.14 -1.66
CA CYS A 17 -4.03 -7.74 -1.68
C CYS A 17 -4.93 -7.04 -2.70
N ALA A 18 -4.89 -5.71 -2.78
CA ALA A 18 -5.67 -4.95 -3.75
C ALA A 18 -5.29 -5.31 -5.20
N VAL A 19 -3.99 -5.38 -5.51
CA VAL A 19 -3.52 -5.76 -6.84
C VAL A 19 -3.88 -7.22 -7.15
N ALA A 20 -3.67 -8.14 -6.20
CA ALA A 20 -4.06 -9.54 -6.39
C ALA A 20 -5.57 -9.69 -6.68
N LYS A 21 -6.41 -8.97 -5.92
CA LYS A 21 -7.87 -8.96 -6.10
C LYS A 21 -8.28 -8.31 -7.42
N TYR A 22 -7.67 -7.19 -7.79
CA TYR A 22 -7.93 -6.49 -9.05
C TYR A 22 -7.64 -7.35 -10.27
N LEU A 23 -6.54 -8.12 -10.22
CA LEU A 23 -6.11 -9.01 -11.29
C LEU A 23 -6.82 -10.37 -11.30
N GLY A 24 -7.63 -10.67 -10.28
CA GLY A 24 -8.17 -12.03 -10.11
C GLY A 24 -7.07 -13.09 -9.96
N SER A 25 -5.93 -12.71 -9.37
CA SER A 25 -4.77 -13.60 -9.25
C SER A 25 -5.12 -14.86 -8.44
N PRO A 26 -4.66 -16.06 -8.86
CA PRO A 26 -4.93 -17.31 -8.13
C PRO A 26 -4.03 -17.40 -6.88
N VAL A 27 -4.37 -16.62 -5.86
CA VAL A 27 -3.67 -16.59 -4.57
C VAL A 27 -4.53 -17.20 -3.47
N GLU A 28 -3.90 -17.99 -2.61
CA GLU A 28 -4.41 -18.35 -1.30
C GLU A 28 -4.00 -17.27 -0.31
N TYR A 29 -4.95 -16.63 0.35
CA TYR A 29 -4.68 -15.59 1.33
C TYR A 29 -4.45 -16.21 2.72
N ILE A 30 -3.27 -15.95 3.29
CA ILE A 30 -2.87 -16.44 4.62
C ILE A 30 -2.80 -15.25 5.56
N ARG A 31 -3.77 -15.14 6.47
CA ARG A 31 -3.76 -14.09 7.49
C ARG A 31 -2.71 -14.40 8.55
N VAL A 32 -1.91 -13.39 8.89
CA VAL A 32 -0.86 -13.45 9.92
C VAL A 32 -1.29 -12.57 11.09
N ASP A 33 -1.46 -13.14 12.26
CA ASP A 33 -1.81 -12.41 13.48
C ASP A 33 -0.57 -11.73 14.06
N LEU A 34 -0.45 -10.43 13.81
CA LEU A 34 0.66 -9.62 14.31
C LEU A 34 0.63 -9.46 15.83
N SER A 35 -0.55 -9.47 16.44
CA SER A 35 -0.70 -9.31 17.89
C SER A 35 -0.19 -10.55 18.65
N ARG A 36 -0.31 -11.72 18.04
CA ARG A 36 0.23 -12.98 18.56
C ARG A 36 1.68 -13.24 18.19
N GLY A 37 2.29 -12.34 17.41
CA GLY A 37 3.69 -12.46 16.99
C GLY A 37 3.95 -13.52 15.92
N GLU A 38 2.94 -13.99 15.19
CA GLU A 38 3.08 -15.05 14.18
C GLU A 38 4.13 -14.70 13.10
N HIS A 39 4.30 -13.40 12.79
CA HIS A 39 5.34 -12.89 11.89
C HIS A 39 6.78 -13.05 12.41
N ARG A 40 6.95 -13.47 13.66
CA ARG A 40 8.25 -13.65 14.33
C ARG A 40 8.56 -15.10 14.65
N THR A 41 7.70 -16.03 14.28
CA THR A 41 7.97 -17.46 14.47
C THR A 41 9.13 -17.93 13.59
N PRO A 42 9.89 -18.95 13.97
CA PRO A 42 10.96 -19.50 13.15
C PRO A 42 10.52 -19.88 11.75
N GLU A 43 9.32 -20.44 11.61
CA GLU A 43 8.72 -20.86 10.35
C GLU A 43 8.46 -19.67 9.43
N PHE A 44 7.92 -18.58 9.96
CA PHE A 44 7.70 -17.37 9.16
C PHE A 44 9.02 -16.68 8.81
N LEU A 45 9.96 -16.59 9.74
CA LEU A 45 11.28 -15.99 9.52
C LEU A 45 12.11 -16.76 8.47
N ALA A 46 11.91 -18.07 8.34
CA ALA A 46 12.51 -18.86 7.27
C ALA A 46 11.98 -18.46 5.87
N LEU A 47 10.75 -17.96 5.77
CA LEU A 47 10.16 -17.46 4.53
C LEU A 47 10.49 -15.98 4.28
N ASN A 48 10.46 -15.17 5.34
CA ASN A 48 10.79 -13.74 5.30
C ASN A 48 11.61 -13.33 6.51
N PRO A 49 12.94 -13.21 6.38
CA PRO A 49 13.83 -12.89 7.50
C PRO A 49 13.60 -11.50 8.10
N ASN A 50 12.85 -10.62 7.39
CA ASN A 50 12.48 -9.31 7.92
C ASN A 50 11.35 -9.40 8.99
N GLY A 51 10.66 -10.55 9.11
CA GLY A 51 9.53 -10.71 10.03
C GLY A 51 8.41 -9.72 9.75
N LYS A 52 8.08 -9.49 8.47
CA LYS A 52 7.07 -8.50 8.04
C LYS A 52 6.14 -9.08 6.98
N VAL A 53 4.93 -8.55 6.94
CA VAL A 53 3.97 -8.76 5.86
C VAL A 53 3.87 -7.50 4.98
N PRO A 54 3.55 -7.64 3.66
CA PRO A 54 3.18 -8.87 2.97
C PRO A 54 4.38 -9.74 2.60
N LEU A 55 4.10 -11.02 2.37
CA LEU A 55 5.00 -11.98 1.75
C LEU A 55 4.21 -12.78 0.71
N LEU A 56 4.76 -12.95 -0.48
CA LEU A 56 4.23 -13.85 -1.52
C LEU A 56 5.15 -15.07 -1.65
N VAL A 57 4.56 -16.26 -1.63
CA VAL A 57 5.22 -17.51 -1.96
C VAL A 57 4.67 -18.02 -3.30
N ASP A 58 5.54 -18.18 -4.29
CA ASP A 58 5.21 -18.68 -5.63
C ASP A 58 6.20 -19.78 -6.02
N GLY A 59 5.81 -21.05 -5.78
CA GLY A 59 6.75 -22.16 -5.85
C GLY A 59 7.89 -22.01 -4.84
N ASP A 60 9.11 -22.03 -5.32
CA ASP A 60 10.33 -21.87 -4.49
C ASP A 60 10.69 -20.39 -4.24
N MET A 61 9.98 -19.44 -4.87
CA MET A 61 10.24 -18.02 -4.69
C MET A 61 9.50 -17.49 -3.46
N HIS A 62 10.26 -16.89 -2.55
CA HIS A 62 9.77 -16.13 -1.41
C HIS A 62 9.99 -14.64 -1.69
N LEU A 63 8.94 -13.91 -2.02
CA LEU A 63 9.02 -12.51 -2.41
C LEU A 63 8.41 -11.61 -1.31
N TRP A 64 9.21 -10.77 -0.75
CA TRP A 64 8.82 -9.70 0.17
C TRP A 64 8.98 -8.33 -0.50
N GLU A 65 8.58 -7.24 0.15
CA GLU A 65 8.30 -5.90 -0.35
C GLU A 65 7.04 -5.81 -1.20
N SER A 66 6.06 -5.05 -0.70
CA SER A 66 4.75 -4.91 -1.35
C SER A 66 4.84 -4.44 -2.81
N THR A 67 5.81 -3.56 -3.11
CA THR A 67 6.07 -3.06 -4.47
C THR A 67 6.52 -4.17 -5.41
N ALA A 68 7.44 -5.02 -4.97
CA ALA A 68 7.92 -6.16 -5.75
C ALA A 68 6.80 -7.20 -5.97
N ILE A 69 5.98 -7.43 -4.93
CA ILE A 69 4.82 -8.34 -5.03
C ILE A 69 3.81 -7.81 -6.04
N MET A 70 3.47 -6.53 -6.00
CA MET A 70 2.55 -5.92 -6.98
C MET A 70 3.08 -6.07 -8.42
N ALA A 71 4.37 -5.79 -8.64
CA ALA A 71 5.00 -5.93 -9.95
C ALA A 71 4.99 -7.39 -10.44
N HIS A 72 5.36 -8.35 -9.57
CA HIS A 72 5.32 -9.77 -9.89
C HIS A 72 3.92 -10.24 -10.29
N LEU A 73 2.89 -9.88 -9.52
CA LEU A 73 1.51 -10.24 -9.82
C LEU A 73 1.05 -9.65 -11.16
N ALA A 74 1.39 -8.39 -11.45
CA ALA A 74 1.05 -7.74 -12.70
C ALA A 74 1.76 -8.37 -13.91
N VAL A 75 3.07 -8.66 -13.79
CA VAL A 75 3.84 -9.36 -14.83
C VAL A 75 3.27 -10.76 -15.09
N LYS A 76 2.99 -11.52 -14.03
CA LYS A 76 2.46 -12.89 -14.15
C LYS A 76 1.06 -12.92 -14.78
N ALA A 77 0.27 -11.88 -14.57
CA ALA A 77 -1.05 -11.71 -15.19
C ALA A 77 -1.00 -11.13 -16.61
N GLY A 78 0.17 -10.71 -17.11
CA GLY A 78 0.29 -9.98 -18.38
C GLY A 78 -0.48 -8.66 -18.38
N SER A 79 -0.57 -7.99 -17.21
CA SER A 79 -1.41 -6.81 -17.02
C SER A 79 -0.65 -5.50 -17.26
N ASP A 80 -1.34 -4.52 -17.86
CA ASP A 80 -0.85 -3.15 -18.04
C ASP A 80 -0.61 -2.41 -16.70
N LEU A 81 -1.00 -2.97 -15.54
CA LEU A 81 -0.61 -2.43 -14.23
C LEU A 81 0.91 -2.32 -14.07
N TRP A 82 1.65 -3.21 -14.74
CA TRP A 82 3.09 -3.09 -15.00
C TRP A 82 3.28 -2.94 -16.50
N PRO A 83 3.54 -1.72 -17.01
CA PRO A 83 3.63 -1.47 -18.44
C PRO A 83 4.70 -2.32 -19.12
N SER A 84 4.47 -2.75 -20.34
CA SER A 84 5.49 -3.43 -21.17
C SER A 84 6.56 -2.48 -21.70
N ASP A 85 6.27 -1.19 -21.80
CA ASP A 85 7.19 -0.15 -22.24
C ASP A 85 8.18 0.23 -21.14
N ALA A 86 9.48 0.13 -21.46
CA ALA A 86 10.55 0.36 -20.49
C ALA A 86 10.58 1.79 -19.92
N ALA A 87 10.23 2.80 -20.71
CA ALA A 87 10.20 4.17 -20.21
C ALA A 87 9.06 4.37 -19.22
N ARG A 88 7.91 3.76 -19.45
CA ARG A 88 6.79 3.76 -18.49
C ARG A 88 7.11 2.97 -17.23
N GLN A 89 7.87 1.87 -17.31
CA GLN A 89 8.37 1.15 -16.13
C GLN A 89 9.25 2.05 -15.26
N VAL A 90 10.12 2.85 -15.87
CA VAL A 90 10.94 3.84 -15.14
C VAL A 90 10.06 4.89 -14.46
N GLU A 91 8.99 5.34 -15.11
CA GLU A 91 8.01 6.25 -14.49
C GLU A 91 7.30 5.61 -13.28
N VAL A 92 6.89 4.35 -13.38
CA VAL A 92 6.33 3.59 -12.25
C VAL A 92 7.33 3.52 -11.10
N LEU A 93 8.57 3.15 -11.36
CA LEU A 93 9.63 3.07 -10.35
C LEU A 93 9.93 4.43 -9.71
N ARG A 94 9.92 5.52 -10.51
CA ARG A 94 10.09 6.88 -10.01
C ARG A 94 9.02 7.22 -8.95
N TRP A 95 7.74 6.97 -9.25
CA TRP A 95 6.65 7.26 -8.34
C TRP A 95 6.68 6.40 -7.08
N LEU A 96 6.97 5.10 -7.20
CA LEU A 96 7.08 4.19 -6.07
C LEU A 96 8.27 4.53 -5.17
N SER A 97 9.41 4.91 -5.75
CA SER A 97 10.59 5.35 -5.00
C SER A 97 10.34 6.70 -4.30
N TRP A 98 9.68 7.63 -5.02
CA TRP A 98 9.30 8.93 -4.46
C TRP A 98 8.32 8.77 -3.29
N ASP A 99 7.35 7.89 -3.42
CA ASP A 99 6.38 7.60 -2.34
C ASP A 99 7.08 7.15 -1.06
N ILE A 100 7.89 6.11 -1.16
CA ILE A 100 8.58 5.52 0.00
C ILE A 100 9.53 6.55 0.66
N SER A 101 10.22 7.34 -0.14
CA SER A 101 11.22 8.29 0.36
C SER A 101 10.61 9.58 0.89
N HIS A 102 9.42 9.95 0.42
CA HIS A 102 8.85 11.27 0.67
C HIS A 102 7.40 11.20 1.17
N PHE A 103 6.44 10.85 0.31
CA PHE A 103 5.02 11.00 0.61
C PHE A 103 4.54 10.07 1.72
N SER A 104 4.69 8.77 1.53
CA SER A 104 4.31 7.78 2.56
C SER A 104 5.23 7.80 3.78
N ARG A 105 6.47 8.29 3.67
CA ARG A 105 7.33 8.46 4.83
C ARG A 105 6.69 9.40 5.86
N HIS A 106 6.27 10.57 5.42
CA HIS A 106 5.69 11.58 6.32
C HIS A 106 4.23 11.28 6.66
N GLY A 107 3.44 10.81 5.68
CA GLY A 107 2.10 10.32 5.95
C GLY A 107 2.07 9.14 6.92
N GLY A 108 3.06 8.24 6.86
CA GLY A 108 3.24 7.14 7.78
C GLY A 108 3.54 7.60 9.21
N THR A 109 4.28 8.70 9.38
CA THR A 109 4.48 9.33 10.70
C THR A 109 3.16 9.83 11.27
N LEU A 110 2.35 10.53 10.46
CA LEU A 110 1.03 11.00 10.88
C LEU A 110 0.10 9.84 11.24
N TYR A 111 0.07 8.80 10.40
CA TYR A 111 -0.70 7.57 10.66
C TYR A 111 -0.26 6.88 11.95
N PHE A 112 1.05 6.79 12.19
CA PHE A 112 1.57 6.19 13.42
C PHE A 112 1.17 7.01 14.65
N GLU A 113 1.43 8.31 14.65
CA GLU A 113 1.18 9.18 15.81
C GLU A 113 -0.31 9.32 16.13
N HIS A 114 -1.18 9.44 15.12
CA HIS A 114 -2.60 9.70 15.34
C HIS A 114 -3.47 8.44 15.41
N HIS A 115 -3.04 7.34 14.80
CA HIS A 115 -3.84 6.11 14.74
C HIS A 115 -3.20 4.93 15.46
N ILE A 116 -1.98 4.54 15.10
CA ILE A 116 -1.37 3.33 15.64
C ILE A 116 -0.96 3.49 17.11
N LYS A 117 -0.32 4.60 17.45
CA LYS A 117 0.21 4.86 18.78
C LYS A 117 -0.89 4.90 19.86
N PRO A 118 -2.01 5.63 19.66
CA PRO A 118 -3.16 5.56 20.57
C PRO A 118 -3.79 4.16 20.63
N TYR A 119 -3.96 3.50 19.49
CA TYR A 119 -4.55 2.17 19.43
C TYR A 119 -3.75 1.12 20.24
N LEU A 120 -2.43 1.21 20.21
CA LEU A 120 -1.54 0.30 20.94
C LEU A 120 -1.15 0.80 22.35
N GLY A 121 -1.64 1.96 22.79
CA GLY A 121 -1.29 2.53 24.10
C GLY A 121 0.20 2.86 24.26
N LEU A 122 0.86 3.31 23.18
CA LEU A 122 2.31 3.60 23.15
C LEU A 122 2.67 5.01 23.65
N GLY A 123 1.81 5.62 24.46
CA GLY A 123 1.99 6.95 25.04
C GLY A 123 1.37 8.07 24.19
N ASP A 124 1.67 9.32 24.56
CA ASP A 124 1.09 10.50 23.95
C ASP A 124 1.62 10.77 22.54
N VAL A 125 0.83 11.51 21.75
CA VAL A 125 1.22 11.99 20.41
C VAL A 125 2.44 12.89 20.52
N ASN A 126 3.46 12.64 19.70
CA ASN A 126 4.62 13.50 19.59
C ASN A 126 4.32 14.70 18.69
N ALA A 127 3.97 15.84 19.29
CA ALA A 127 3.59 17.04 18.57
C ALA A 127 4.69 17.53 17.60
N ALA A 128 5.96 17.47 18.00
CA ALA A 128 7.07 17.92 17.14
C ALA A 128 7.21 17.03 15.90
N ALA A 129 7.05 15.70 16.03
CA ALA A 129 7.07 14.78 14.89
C ALA A 129 5.87 15.00 13.96
N VAL A 130 4.70 15.31 14.53
CA VAL A 130 3.48 15.63 13.76
C VAL A 130 3.65 16.93 12.98
N ASP A 131 4.18 17.99 13.61
CA ASP A 131 4.39 19.29 12.96
C ASP A 131 5.39 19.16 11.80
N GLU A 132 6.50 18.48 12.01
CA GLU A 132 7.48 18.20 10.95
C GLU A 132 6.86 17.40 9.80
N ALA A 133 6.16 16.31 10.14
CA ALA A 133 5.53 15.46 9.14
C ALA A 133 4.45 16.19 8.33
N ASN A 134 3.64 17.04 8.97
CA ASN A 134 2.64 17.87 8.30
C ASN A 134 3.28 18.83 7.29
N GLY A 135 4.37 19.50 7.67
CA GLY A 135 5.07 20.42 6.77
C GLY A 135 5.59 19.72 5.50
N PHE A 136 6.26 18.60 5.67
CA PHE A 136 6.76 17.81 4.53
C PHE A 136 5.64 17.16 3.73
N TYR A 137 4.63 16.60 4.38
CA TYR A 137 3.50 15.97 3.71
C TYR A 137 2.77 16.94 2.78
N LYS A 138 2.44 18.16 3.26
CA LYS A 138 1.82 19.20 2.43
C LYS A 138 2.69 19.57 1.23
N ARG A 139 4.01 19.67 1.42
CA ARG A 139 4.95 19.95 0.33
C ARG A 139 4.88 18.87 -0.76
N PHE A 140 4.86 17.59 -0.38
CA PHE A 140 4.81 16.49 -1.33
C PHE A 140 3.40 16.27 -1.89
N ALA A 141 2.35 16.52 -1.12
CA ALA A 141 0.98 16.55 -1.60
C ALA A 141 0.79 17.59 -2.71
N ALA A 142 1.42 18.78 -2.60
CA ALA A 142 1.39 19.78 -3.67
C ALA A 142 2.06 19.29 -4.97
N VAL A 143 3.15 18.53 -4.89
CA VAL A 143 3.80 17.91 -6.07
C VAL A 143 2.86 16.90 -6.74
N LEU A 144 2.20 16.07 -5.93
CA LEU A 144 1.25 15.05 -6.39
C LEU A 144 0.01 15.72 -7.02
N ASP A 145 -0.53 16.74 -6.37
CA ASP A 145 -1.71 17.46 -6.82
C ASP A 145 -1.46 18.15 -8.18
N ALA A 146 -0.35 18.85 -8.32
CA ALA A 146 0.06 19.49 -9.56
C ALA A 146 0.24 18.47 -10.71
N HIS A 147 0.79 17.28 -10.41
CA HIS A 147 0.90 16.21 -11.39
C HIS A 147 -0.46 15.69 -11.85
N LEU A 148 -1.40 15.53 -10.92
CA LEU A 148 -2.75 15.02 -11.17
C LEU A 148 -3.71 16.06 -11.76
N ALA A 149 -3.30 17.33 -11.87
CA ALA A 149 -4.16 18.42 -12.39
C ALA A 149 -4.73 18.12 -13.79
N GLN A 150 -3.94 17.45 -14.64
CA GLN A 150 -4.32 17.08 -16.01
C GLN A 150 -4.23 15.58 -16.28
N ARG A 151 -4.23 14.76 -15.22
CA ARG A 151 -4.07 13.31 -15.33
C ARG A 151 -5.09 12.58 -14.48
N GLU A 152 -5.49 11.42 -14.97
CA GLU A 152 -6.37 10.52 -14.23
C GLU A 152 -5.59 9.55 -13.33
N TYR A 153 -4.37 9.20 -13.73
CA TYR A 153 -3.47 8.27 -13.07
C TYR A 153 -2.03 8.78 -13.06
N LEU A 154 -1.17 8.16 -12.28
CA LEU A 154 0.21 8.61 -12.08
C LEU A 154 1.10 8.39 -13.32
N VAL A 155 0.86 7.31 -14.07
CA VAL A 155 1.70 6.93 -15.20
C VAL A 155 0.86 6.77 -16.47
N GLY A 156 0.98 7.72 -17.39
CA GLY A 156 0.17 7.73 -18.59
C GLY A 156 -1.32 7.95 -18.31
N ASP A 157 -2.17 7.25 -19.08
CA ASP A 157 -3.62 7.42 -19.03
C ASP A 157 -4.33 6.20 -18.41
N LYS A 158 -3.57 5.30 -17.78
CA LYS A 158 -4.07 4.04 -17.24
C LYS A 158 -3.60 3.80 -15.81
N LEU A 159 -4.45 3.09 -15.06
CA LEU A 159 -4.11 2.59 -13.73
C LEU A 159 -2.84 1.73 -13.79
N SER A 160 -1.95 1.93 -12.83
CA SER A 160 -0.70 1.18 -12.67
C SER A 160 -0.47 0.81 -11.20
N ILE A 161 0.53 -0.03 -10.93
CA ILE A 161 0.90 -0.31 -9.53
C ILE A 161 1.43 0.92 -8.80
N ALA A 162 1.83 1.99 -9.51
CA ALA A 162 2.20 3.26 -8.87
C ALA A 162 1.00 3.89 -8.14
N ASP A 163 -0.20 3.81 -8.72
CA ASP A 163 -1.41 4.34 -8.10
C ASP A 163 -1.76 3.58 -6.81
N PHE A 164 -1.64 2.26 -6.82
CA PHE A 164 -1.82 1.43 -5.62
C PHE A 164 -0.74 1.69 -4.57
N GLY A 165 0.49 1.97 -5.00
CA GLY A 165 1.59 2.30 -4.10
C GLY A 165 1.40 3.62 -3.40
N VAL A 166 1.32 4.70 -4.18
CA VAL A 166 1.27 6.08 -3.69
C VAL A 166 -0.04 6.38 -2.93
N GLY A 167 -1.16 5.81 -3.38
CA GLY A 167 -2.47 6.01 -2.76
C GLY A 167 -2.67 5.30 -1.42
N VAL A 168 -1.69 4.52 -0.94
CA VAL A 168 -1.90 3.55 0.14
C VAL A 168 -2.41 4.15 1.45
N LEU A 169 -2.02 5.37 1.80
CA LEU A 169 -2.41 6.03 3.05
C LEU A 169 -3.75 6.76 2.97
N LEU A 170 -4.20 7.12 1.77
CA LEU A 170 -5.40 7.95 1.59
C LEU A 170 -6.69 7.33 2.16
N PRO A 171 -6.89 6.01 2.19
CA PRO A 171 -8.04 5.42 2.88
C PRO A 171 -8.11 5.70 4.38
N TRP A 172 -6.99 6.10 5.00
CA TRP A 172 -6.92 6.48 6.42
C TRP A 172 -6.74 7.99 6.64
N THR A 173 -7.19 8.80 5.68
CA THR A 173 -7.05 10.26 5.76
C THR A 173 -7.58 10.84 7.07
N ASN A 174 -8.74 10.38 7.52
CA ASN A 174 -9.35 10.87 8.75
C ASN A 174 -8.60 10.40 10.00
N GLU A 175 -8.28 9.11 10.08
CA GLU A 175 -7.60 8.50 11.22
C GLU A 175 -6.18 9.02 11.38
N ALA A 176 -5.48 9.20 10.26
CA ALA A 176 -4.11 9.73 10.21
C ALA A 176 -4.07 11.28 10.23
N ARG A 177 -5.23 11.95 10.11
CA ARG A 177 -5.35 13.39 9.98
C ARG A 177 -4.45 13.94 8.87
N LEU A 178 -4.46 13.28 7.71
CA LEU A 178 -3.66 13.72 6.57
C LEU A 178 -4.15 15.08 6.07
N PRO A 179 -3.27 16.10 5.97
CA PRO A 179 -3.69 17.43 5.55
C PRO A 179 -3.82 17.54 4.03
N ILE A 180 -4.88 16.94 3.46
CA ILE A 180 -5.12 16.87 2.01
C ILE A 180 -6.33 17.68 1.54
N GLU A 181 -7.03 18.37 2.42
CA GLU A 181 -8.26 19.12 2.14
C GLU A 181 -8.10 20.19 1.03
N ASP A 182 -6.92 20.78 0.91
CA ASP A 182 -6.60 21.79 -0.11
C ASP A 182 -6.14 21.18 -1.45
N PHE A 183 -5.93 19.87 -1.52
CA PHE A 183 -5.39 19.17 -2.70
C PHE A 183 -6.49 18.45 -3.47
N THR A 184 -7.25 19.23 -4.24
CA THR A 184 -8.48 18.77 -4.93
C THR A 184 -8.24 17.70 -5.97
N HIS A 185 -7.07 17.71 -6.64
CA HIS A 185 -6.73 16.70 -7.64
C HIS A 185 -6.31 15.38 -6.98
N VAL A 186 -5.65 15.42 -5.82
CA VAL A 186 -5.36 14.24 -5.01
C VAL A 186 -6.66 13.62 -4.51
N THR A 187 -7.58 14.44 -4.01
CA THR A 187 -8.91 13.96 -3.54
C THR A 187 -9.69 13.29 -4.67
N ARG A 188 -9.78 13.94 -5.84
CA ARG A 188 -10.44 13.36 -7.03
C ARG A 188 -9.82 12.02 -7.47
N TRP A 189 -8.48 11.94 -7.43
CA TRP A 189 -7.78 10.69 -7.75
C TRP A 189 -8.04 9.62 -6.70
N HIS A 190 -8.03 9.96 -5.42
CA HIS A 190 -8.38 9.03 -4.34
C HIS A 190 -9.81 8.49 -4.50
N GLU A 191 -10.80 9.34 -4.80
CA GLU A 191 -12.18 8.92 -5.06
C GLU A 191 -12.26 7.93 -6.24
N ARG A 192 -11.48 8.17 -7.31
CA ARG A 192 -11.38 7.23 -8.45
C ARG A 192 -10.83 5.87 -8.01
N LEU A 193 -9.80 5.84 -7.17
CA LEU A 193 -9.28 4.59 -6.63
C LEU A 193 -10.32 3.89 -5.73
N MET A 194 -11.04 4.64 -4.88
CA MET A 194 -12.09 4.10 -4.01
C MET A 194 -13.30 3.55 -4.78
N ALA A 195 -13.50 3.97 -6.03
CA ALA A 195 -14.49 3.36 -6.91
C ALA A 195 -14.13 1.94 -7.35
N LEU A 196 -12.85 1.52 -7.24
CA LEU A 196 -12.41 0.17 -7.53
C LEU A 196 -12.74 -0.77 -6.35
N PRO A 197 -13.60 -1.80 -6.52
CA PRO A 197 -13.93 -2.73 -5.43
C PRO A 197 -12.70 -3.38 -4.80
N ALA A 198 -11.70 -3.73 -5.61
CA ALA A 198 -10.45 -4.32 -5.14
C ALA A 198 -9.63 -3.37 -4.25
N TRP A 199 -9.74 -2.07 -4.47
CA TRP A 199 -9.07 -1.06 -3.63
C TRP A 199 -9.87 -0.70 -2.40
N ARG A 200 -11.19 -0.56 -2.52
CA ARG A 200 -12.08 -0.26 -1.40
C ARG A 200 -12.06 -1.37 -0.36
N GLU A 201 -12.11 -2.62 -0.80
CA GLU A 201 -12.16 -3.83 0.03
C GLU A 201 -11.04 -4.80 -0.38
N PRO A 202 -9.77 -4.50 -0.10
CA PRO A 202 -8.64 -5.27 -0.61
C PRO A 202 -8.47 -6.64 0.05
N PHE A 203 -8.84 -6.74 1.32
CA PHE A 203 -8.66 -7.96 2.08
C PHE A 203 -9.76 -8.98 1.80
N PRO A 204 -9.49 -10.29 1.91
CA PRO A 204 -10.53 -11.29 1.84
C PRO A 204 -11.55 -11.09 2.97
N ALA A 205 -12.81 -11.50 2.72
CA ALA A 205 -13.81 -11.50 3.77
C ALA A 205 -13.30 -12.33 4.97
N PRO A 206 -13.58 -11.91 6.21
CA PRO A 206 -13.27 -12.74 7.37
C PRO A 206 -13.87 -14.13 7.16
N LEU A 207 -13.08 -15.17 7.43
CA LEU A 207 -13.60 -16.52 7.44
C LEU A 207 -14.78 -16.52 8.42
N SER A 208 -15.99 -16.81 7.94
CA SER A 208 -17.11 -17.04 8.84
C SER A 208 -16.71 -18.20 9.75
N VAL A 209 -16.49 -17.88 11.02
CA VAL A 209 -16.36 -18.93 12.03
C VAL A 209 -17.70 -19.65 12.00
N ALA A 210 -17.71 -20.84 11.39
CA ALA A 210 -18.87 -21.71 11.48
C ALA A 210 -19.12 -21.94 12.97
N ALA A 211 -20.31 -21.50 13.44
CA ALA A 211 -20.78 -21.68 14.80
C ALA A 211 -20.96 -23.15 15.16
#